data_3cf3cb20b100e3087762ea8abe59592e
#
_entry.id   3cf3cb20b100e3087762ea8abe59592e
#
_cell.length_a   1.000
_cell.length_b   1.000
_cell.length_c   1.000
_cell.angle_alpha   90.00
_cell.angle_beta   90.00
_cell.angle_gamma   90.00
#
_symmetry.space_group_name_H-M   'P 1'
#
loop_
_entity.id
_entity.type
_entity.pdbx_description
1 polymer ?
#
loop_
_entity_poly.entity_id
_entity_poly.type
_entity_poly.pdbx_seq_one_letter_code
_entity_poly.pdbx_strand_id
1 'polypeptide(L)'
;AASSAAAAQLASWQPALPNINLGVGNIGNLNVGNGNTGDYNLGNGNLGNANFGGGNGSAFHGQISSFNVGSGNIGNFNLGSGNGNVGIGPSSFNVGSGNIGNANVGGGNSGDNNFGFGNFGNANIGIGNAGPNMSSPAVPTPGNGNVGIGNGGNGNFGGGNTGNANIGLGNVGDGNVGFGNSGSYNFGFGNTGNNNIGIGLTGSNQIGFGGLNSGSGNIGFGNSGTGNIGFFNSGSGNFGVGNSGVTNTGVANSGNINTGFGNSGFINTGFGNALSVNTGFGNSGQANTGIGNAGDFNTGNFNGGIINTGSFNSGAFNSGSFNGGDANSGFLNSGLTNTGFANSGNINTGGFNAGNLNTGFGNTTDGLGENSGFGNAGSGNSGFNNS
;
A
#
# COMPACT_ATOMS: atom_id res chain seq x y z
N ALA A 1 79.40 27.77 23.80
CA ALA A 1 79.90 26.77 22.85
C ALA A 1 80.35 25.45 23.52
N ALA A 2 80.56 25.39 24.81
CA ALA A 2 80.95 24.14 25.52
C ALA A 2 79.76 23.31 26.01
N SER A 3 78.60 23.89 26.18
CA SER A 3 77.35 23.16 26.61
C SER A 3 76.60 22.38 25.48
N SER A 4 76.77 22.80 24.22
CA SER A 4 76.22 22.13 23.12
C SER A 4 76.95 20.86 22.65
N ALA A 5 78.25 20.83 22.89
CA ALA A 5 79.08 19.65 22.59
C ALA A 5 78.88 18.51 23.60
N ALA A 6 78.68 18.83 24.89
CA ALA A 6 78.36 17.82 25.91
C ALA A 6 76.98 17.20 25.77
N ALA A 7 76.01 17.99 25.37
CA ALA A 7 74.67 17.47 25.08
C ALA A 7 74.64 16.57 23.84
N ALA A 8 75.39 16.90 22.80
CA ALA A 8 75.53 16.06 21.61
C ALA A 8 76.27 14.75 21.89
N GLN A 9 77.23 14.75 22.81
CA GLN A 9 77.95 13.55 23.19
C GLN A 9 77.19 12.64 24.16
N LEU A 10 76.24 13.16 24.98
CA LEU A 10 75.32 12.35 25.75
C LEU A 10 74.21 11.73 24.91
N ALA A 11 73.84 12.40 23.85
CA ALA A 11 72.85 11.82 22.90
C ALA A 11 73.41 10.68 22.02
N SER A 12 74.72 10.54 21.92
CA SER A 12 75.40 9.45 21.21
C SER A 12 75.65 8.19 22.03
N TRP A 13 75.43 8.26 23.35
CA TRP A 13 75.57 7.14 24.30
C TRP A 13 74.18 6.54 24.64
N GLN A 14 73.48 6.10 23.64
CA GLN A 14 72.47 5.02 23.85
C GLN A 14 73.30 3.72 23.74
N PRO A 15 73.47 2.96 24.83
CA PRO A 15 74.03 1.64 24.69
C PRO A 15 73.08 0.91 23.74
N ALA A 16 73.55 0.45 22.56
CA ALA A 16 72.88 -0.47 21.76
C ALA A 16 72.47 -1.67 22.65
N LEU A 17 71.19 -1.83 22.96
CA LEU A 17 70.71 -3.00 23.71
C LEU A 17 71.34 -4.21 23.03
N PRO A 18 72.01 -5.10 23.82
CA PRO A 18 72.66 -6.25 23.19
C PRO A 18 71.61 -6.97 22.29
N ASN A 19 72.06 -7.30 21.10
CA ASN A 19 71.23 -8.08 20.11
C ASN A 19 71.02 -9.52 20.65
N ILE A 20 70.16 -9.66 21.66
CA ILE A 20 69.89 -10.93 22.34
C ILE A 20 68.77 -11.59 21.65
N ASN A 21 69.06 -12.47 20.72
CA ASN A 21 68.09 -13.38 20.11
C ASN A 21 68.23 -14.76 20.72
N LEU A 22 67.15 -15.41 21.10
CA LEU A 22 67.11 -16.81 21.53
C LEU A 22 66.54 -17.69 20.41
N GLY A 23 67.39 -18.59 19.88
CA GLY A 23 67.05 -19.48 18.77
C GLY A 23 67.89 -19.26 17.51
N VAL A 24 67.51 -19.86 16.38
CA VAL A 24 68.30 -19.91 15.16
C VAL A 24 67.70 -19.04 14.05
N GLY A 25 68.56 -18.30 13.33
CA GLY A 25 68.15 -17.55 12.14
C GLY A 25 67.30 -16.32 12.39
N ASN A 26 67.32 -15.71 13.56
CA ASN A 26 66.64 -14.48 13.89
C ASN A 26 67.42 -13.26 13.37
N ILE A 27 66.73 -12.30 12.80
CA ILE A 27 67.23 -11.01 12.33
C ILE A 27 66.52 -9.89 13.08
N GLY A 28 67.26 -8.98 13.73
CA GLY A 28 66.72 -7.92 14.60
C GLY A 28 67.07 -8.17 16.08
N ASN A 29 66.26 -7.60 16.99
CA ASN A 29 66.60 -7.59 18.43
C ASN A 29 65.53 -8.31 19.25
N LEU A 30 65.95 -8.97 20.31
CA LEU A 30 65.07 -9.55 21.34
C LEU A 30 64.02 -10.52 20.82
N ASN A 31 64.37 -11.33 19.83
CA ASN A 31 63.50 -12.38 19.30
C ASN A 31 63.71 -13.69 20.08
N VAL A 32 62.63 -14.40 20.33
CA VAL A 32 62.62 -15.73 20.94
C VAL A 32 61.96 -16.72 19.98
N GLY A 33 62.66 -17.77 19.57
CA GLY A 33 62.24 -18.75 18.57
C GLY A 33 63.14 -18.73 17.33
N ASN A 34 62.66 -19.26 16.20
CA ASN A 34 63.49 -19.45 15.03
C ASN A 34 63.00 -18.65 13.83
N GLY A 35 63.92 -18.09 13.04
CA GLY A 35 63.61 -17.46 11.75
C GLY A 35 62.75 -16.21 11.82
N ASN A 36 62.77 -15.46 12.92
CA ASN A 36 62.03 -14.23 13.04
C ASN A 36 62.84 -13.06 12.43
N THR A 37 62.16 -12.14 11.75
CA THR A 37 62.74 -10.91 11.18
C THR A 37 61.99 -9.71 11.75
N GLY A 38 62.70 -8.79 12.38
CA GLY A 38 62.19 -7.65 13.16
C GLY A 38 62.54 -7.78 14.64
N ASP A 39 61.87 -7.02 15.49
CA ASP A 39 62.20 -6.93 16.90
C ASP A 39 61.08 -7.49 17.78
N TYR A 40 61.45 -8.02 18.94
CA TYR A 40 60.55 -8.45 20.01
C TYR A 40 59.54 -9.57 19.60
N ASN A 41 59.83 -10.44 18.66
CA ASN A 41 58.96 -11.52 18.29
C ASN A 41 59.14 -12.74 19.21
N LEU A 42 58.04 -13.38 19.60
CA LEU A 42 58.01 -14.61 20.36
C LEU A 42 57.30 -15.70 19.53
N GLY A 43 58.03 -16.69 19.04
CA GLY A 43 57.56 -17.76 18.17
C GLY A 43 58.47 -17.94 16.94
N ASN A 44 57.93 -18.53 15.87
CA ASN A 44 58.74 -18.90 14.72
C ASN A 44 58.27 -18.25 13.42
N GLY A 45 59.24 -17.78 12.60
CA GLY A 45 58.97 -17.30 11.24
C GLY A 45 58.13 -16.03 11.14
N ASN A 46 58.17 -15.15 12.14
CA ASN A 46 57.46 -13.89 12.08
C ASN A 46 58.25 -12.83 11.31
N LEU A 47 57.56 -12.02 10.51
CA LEU A 47 58.09 -10.89 9.75
C LEU A 47 57.41 -9.60 10.25
N GLY A 48 58.12 -8.79 10.99
CA GLY A 48 57.65 -7.57 11.67
C GLY A 48 58.03 -7.55 13.15
N ASN A 49 57.35 -6.71 13.90
CA ASN A 49 57.76 -6.46 15.31
C ASN A 49 56.69 -6.92 16.30
N ALA A 50 57.12 -7.40 17.44
CA ALA A 50 56.28 -7.71 18.59
C ALA A 50 55.13 -8.70 18.26
N ASN A 51 55.38 -9.71 17.45
CA ASN A 51 54.42 -10.76 17.18
C ASN A 51 54.61 -11.90 18.18
N PHE A 52 53.47 -12.46 18.65
CA PHE A 52 53.39 -13.63 19.50
C PHE A 52 52.71 -14.77 18.74
N GLY A 53 53.46 -15.82 18.40
CA GLY A 53 52.96 -16.96 17.59
C GLY A 53 53.85 -17.27 16.38
N GLY A 54 53.30 -17.83 15.33
CA GLY A 54 54.09 -18.29 14.19
C GLY A 54 53.67 -17.79 12.84
N GLY A 55 54.61 -17.42 11.98
CA GLY A 55 54.34 -17.08 10.58
C GLY A 55 53.51 -15.82 10.35
N ASN A 56 53.53 -14.86 11.26
CA ASN A 56 52.87 -13.58 11.04
C ASN A 56 53.67 -12.74 10.05
N GLY A 57 53.01 -12.09 9.09
CA GLY A 57 53.63 -11.39 7.97
C GLY A 57 53.91 -12.32 6.77
N SER A 58 54.25 -11.77 5.63
CA SER A 58 54.53 -12.51 4.41
C SER A 58 55.78 -11.95 3.71
N ALA A 59 56.85 -12.71 3.73
CA ALA A 59 58.07 -12.35 3.03
C ALA A 59 57.87 -12.35 1.50
N PHE A 60 56.94 -13.15 0.99
CA PHE A 60 56.69 -13.31 -0.45
C PHE A 60 56.12 -12.05 -1.11
N HIS A 61 55.45 -11.19 -0.31
CA HIS A 61 54.86 -9.94 -0.82
C HIS A 61 55.39 -8.70 -0.04
N GLY A 62 56.47 -8.84 0.73
CA GLY A 62 57.02 -7.74 1.52
C GLY A 62 56.09 -7.19 2.60
N GLN A 63 55.11 -7.96 3.04
CA GLN A 63 54.07 -7.56 4.00
C GLN A 63 54.60 -7.72 5.45
N ILE A 64 55.06 -6.64 6.01
CA ILE A 64 55.48 -6.58 7.42
C ILE A 64 54.27 -6.51 8.32
N SER A 65 54.19 -7.38 9.31
CA SER A 65 53.03 -7.48 10.22
C SER A 65 53.51 -7.40 11.69
N SER A 66 52.91 -6.51 12.44
CA SER A 66 53.39 -6.25 13.82
C SER A 66 52.25 -6.35 14.84
N PHE A 67 52.63 -6.65 16.08
CA PHE A 67 51.73 -6.71 17.22
C PHE A 67 50.62 -7.75 17.07
N ASN A 68 50.84 -8.83 16.37
CA ASN A 68 49.85 -9.91 16.24
C ASN A 68 50.04 -10.98 17.32
N VAL A 69 48.94 -11.51 17.79
CA VAL A 69 48.86 -12.69 18.66
C VAL A 69 48.17 -13.82 17.94
N GLY A 70 48.90 -14.90 17.63
CA GLY A 70 48.41 -16.03 16.88
C GLY A 70 49.28 -16.37 15.66
N SER A 71 48.72 -17.07 14.68
CA SER A 71 49.54 -17.61 13.59
C SER A 71 49.04 -17.16 12.21
N GLY A 72 49.98 -16.84 11.32
CA GLY A 72 49.66 -16.58 9.91
C GLY A 72 48.87 -15.29 9.65
N ASN A 73 48.95 -14.31 10.53
CA ASN A 73 48.28 -13.03 10.33
C ASN A 73 49.09 -12.10 9.42
N ILE A 74 48.41 -11.42 8.51
CA ILE A 74 48.96 -10.40 7.60
C ILE A 74 48.31 -9.06 7.90
N GLY A 75 49.03 -8.11 8.42
CA GLY A 75 48.59 -6.84 8.97
C GLY A 75 48.95 -6.68 10.42
N ASN A 76 48.39 -5.72 11.13
CA ASN A 76 48.82 -5.36 12.46
C ASN A 76 47.72 -5.54 13.51
N PHE A 77 48.10 -5.80 14.75
CA PHE A 77 47.20 -5.86 15.90
C PHE A 77 46.06 -6.92 15.73
N ASN A 78 46.31 -8.04 15.07
CA ASN A 78 45.34 -9.13 14.96
C ASN A 78 45.51 -10.10 16.14
N LEU A 79 44.37 -10.54 16.69
CA LEU A 79 44.27 -11.60 17.69
C LEU A 79 43.57 -12.81 17.07
N GLY A 80 44.31 -13.90 16.81
CA GLY A 80 43.77 -15.10 16.18
C GLY A 80 44.64 -15.60 15.05
N SER A 81 44.06 -16.32 14.11
CA SER A 81 44.85 -17.00 13.07
C SER A 81 44.38 -16.69 11.64
N GLY A 82 45.35 -16.49 10.77
CA GLY A 82 45.06 -16.36 9.31
C GLY A 82 44.24 -15.12 8.94
N ASN A 83 44.31 -14.04 9.73
CA ASN A 83 43.67 -12.79 9.37
C ASN A 83 44.49 -12.08 8.28
N GLY A 84 43.80 -11.52 7.27
CA GLY A 84 44.44 -10.91 6.11
C GLY A 84 44.67 -11.89 4.96
N ASN A 85 44.86 -11.35 3.76
CA ASN A 85 45.10 -12.14 2.57
C ASN A 85 46.27 -11.53 1.76
N VAL A 86 47.18 -12.37 1.37
CA VAL A 86 48.38 -12.01 0.59
C VAL A 86 48.02 -11.30 -0.73
N GLY A 87 46.88 -11.61 -1.33
CA GLY A 87 46.44 -11.03 -2.61
C GLY A 87 45.55 -9.79 -2.50
N ILE A 88 45.01 -9.50 -1.32
CA ILE A 88 44.03 -8.41 -1.11
C ILE A 88 44.63 -7.27 -0.28
N GLY A 89 45.62 -7.56 0.53
CA GLY A 89 46.31 -6.59 1.36
C GLY A 89 46.27 -6.89 2.86
N PRO A 90 46.98 -6.08 3.66
CA PRO A 90 47.03 -6.28 5.10
C PRO A 90 45.70 -5.97 5.78
N SER A 91 45.33 -6.78 6.73
CA SER A 91 44.13 -6.64 7.54
C SER A 91 44.53 -6.44 9.01
N SER A 92 43.95 -5.45 9.67
CA SER A 92 44.38 -5.05 11.00
C SER A 92 43.23 -5.03 12.01
N PHE A 93 43.59 -5.17 13.30
CA PHE A 93 42.67 -5.10 14.42
C PHE A 93 41.59 -6.18 14.43
N ASN A 94 41.82 -7.31 13.79
CA ASN A 94 40.84 -8.41 13.77
C ASN A 94 40.98 -9.28 15.02
N VAL A 95 39.86 -9.74 15.55
CA VAL A 95 39.76 -10.72 16.63
C VAL A 95 39.05 -11.98 16.10
N GLY A 96 39.79 -13.09 15.98
CA GLY A 96 39.25 -14.34 15.43
C GLY A 96 40.08 -14.87 14.26
N SER A 97 39.48 -15.64 13.38
CA SER A 97 40.21 -16.39 12.36
C SER A 97 39.70 -16.13 10.95
N GLY A 98 40.64 -15.97 10.01
CA GLY A 98 40.32 -15.91 8.58
C GLY A 98 39.58 -14.64 8.12
N ASN A 99 39.70 -13.56 8.89
CA ASN A 99 39.07 -12.29 8.49
C ASN A 99 39.94 -11.52 7.49
N ILE A 100 39.28 -10.87 6.53
CA ILE A 100 39.85 -10.03 5.48
C ILE A 100 39.28 -8.61 5.67
N GLY A 101 40.12 -7.59 5.77
CA GLY A 101 39.73 -6.23 6.13
C GLY A 101 40.04 -5.91 7.57
N ASN A 102 39.48 -4.84 8.10
CA ASN A 102 39.92 -4.27 9.40
C ASN A 102 38.81 -4.38 10.47
N ALA A 103 39.24 -4.52 11.71
CA ALA A 103 38.36 -4.46 12.88
C ALA A 103 37.20 -5.46 12.86
N ASN A 104 37.40 -6.65 12.30
CA ASN A 104 36.38 -7.70 12.33
C ASN A 104 36.52 -8.54 13.62
N VAL A 105 35.41 -8.96 14.17
CA VAL A 105 35.32 -9.87 15.32
C VAL A 105 34.56 -11.13 14.89
N GLY A 106 35.21 -12.29 15.00
CA GLY A 106 34.63 -13.57 14.59
C GLY A 106 35.46 -14.29 13.52
N GLY A 107 34.83 -14.99 12.60
CA GLY A 107 35.54 -15.80 11.62
C GLY A 107 35.08 -15.68 10.19
N GLY A 108 36.03 -15.63 9.25
CA GLY A 108 35.72 -15.63 7.83
C GLY A 108 34.98 -14.40 7.30
N ASN A 109 35.04 -13.27 7.98
CA ASN A 109 34.44 -12.03 7.52
C ASN A 109 35.33 -11.37 6.45
N SER A 110 34.71 -10.74 5.46
CA SER A 110 35.37 -9.98 4.39
C SER A 110 34.79 -8.59 4.29
N GLY A 111 35.62 -7.57 4.50
CA GLY A 111 35.26 -6.16 4.68
C GLY A 111 35.62 -5.66 6.07
N ASP A 112 35.14 -4.50 6.46
CA ASP A 112 35.52 -3.84 7.71
C ASP A 112 34.40 -3.86 8.76
N ASN A 113 34.79 -3.91 10.04
CA ASN A 113 33.90 -3.73 11.18
C ASN A 113 32.77 -4.76 11.28
N ASN A 114 32.93 -5.98 10.78
CA ASN A 114 31.92 -7.02 10.91
C ASN A 114 32.05 -7.75 12.27
N PHE A 115 30.92 -8.09 12.86
CA PHE A 115 30.80 -8.90 14.06
C PHE A 115 30.05 -10.19 13.77
N GLY A 116 30.69 -11.35 13.82
CA GLY A 116 30.09 -12.66 13.54
C GLY A 116 30.89 -13.50 12.56
N PHE A 117 30.18 -14.28 11.74
CA PHE A 117 30.83 -15.26 10.87
C PHE A 117 30.40 -15.15 9.42
N GLY A 118 31.37 -15.19 8.50
CA GLY A 118 31.10 -15.29 7.07
C GLY A 118 30.36 -14.09 6.47
N ASN A 119 30.46 -12.90 7.06
CA ASN A 119 29.85 -11.71 6.51
C ASN A 119 30.72 -11.13 5.39
N PHE A 120 30.07 -10.63 4.32
CA PHE A 120 30.73 -9.98 3.19
C PHE A 120 30.20 -8.56 2.99
N GLY A 121 31.06 -7.57 3.20
CA GLY A 121 30.74 -6.14 3.25
C GLY A 121 31.15 -5.53 4.58
N ASN A 122 30.60 -4.36 4.92
CA ASN A 122 31.05 -3.63 6.09
C ASN A 122 29.96 -3.51 7.17
N ALA A 123 30.38 -3.49 8.40
CA ALA A 123 29.54 -3.23 9.57
C ALA A 123 28.33 -4.20 9.70
N ASN A 124 28.47 -5.43 9.27
CA ASN A 124 27.44 -6.46 9.45
C ASN A 124 27.58 -7.12 10.83
N ILE A 125 26.45 -7.41 11.44
CA ILE A 125 26.35 -8.15 12.70
C ILE A 125 25.58 -9.44 12.45
N GLY A 126 26.19 -10.60 12.68
CA GLY A 126 25.52 -11.89 12.52
C GLY A 126 26.25 -12.88 11.63
N ILE A 127 25.51 -13.65 10.86
CA ILE A 127 26.09 -14.78 10.11
C ILE A 127 25.68 -14.68 8.63
N GLY A 128 26.66 -14.73 7.72
CA GLY A 128 26.42 -14.90 6.30
C GLY A 128 25.68 -13.74 5.62
N ASN A 129 25.79 -12.53 6.15
CA ASN A 129 25.22 -11.36 5.50
C ASN A 129 26.10 -10.91 4.33
N ALA A 130 25.47 -10.53 3.19
CA ALA A 130 26.17 -10.15 1.97
C ALA A 130 25.34 -9.14 1.16
N GLY A 131 25.78 -8.76 -0.03
CA GLY A 131 25.00 -7.97 -0.97
C GLY A 131 23.90 -8.77 -1.67
N PRO A 132 23.08 -8.10 -2.50
CA PRO A 132 21.87 -8.68 -3.08
C PRO A 132 22.11 -9.84 -4.07
N ASN A 133 23.31 -10.02 -4.57
CA ASN A 133 23.63 -11.08 -5.52
C ASN A 133 24.36 -12.27 -4.86
N MET A 134 23.73 -12.91 -3.89
CA MET A 134 24.25 -14.18 -3.33
C MET A 134 24.20 -15.35 -4.33
N SER A 135 23.45 -15.22 -5.43
CA SER A 135 23.23 -16.29 -6.41
C SER A 135 24.30 -16.35 -7.52
N SER A 136 25.25 -15.41 -7.57
CA SER A 136 26.38 -15.50 -8.50
C SER A 136 27.68 -15.75 -7.74
N PRO A 137 28.20 -16.99 -7.76
CA PRO A 137 29.47 -17.30 -7.10
C PRO A 137 30.68 -16.53 -7.66
N ALA A 138 30.52 -15.92 -8.84
CA ALA A 138 31.63 -15.29 -9.55
C ALA A 138 31.95 -13.87 -9.07
N VAL A 139 31.00 -13.09 -8.58
CA VAL A 139 31.21 -11.74 -8.02
C VAL A 139 30.15 -11.44 -6.96
N PRO A 140 30.33 -11.83 -5.71
CA PRO A 140 29.43 -11.42 -4.64
C PRO A 140 29.51 -9.90 -4.46
N THR A 141 28.36 -9.24 -4.37
CA THR A 141 28.31 -7.81 -4.03
C THR A 141 28.34 -7.63 -2.51
N PRO A 142 29.11 -6.67 -1.99
CA PRO A 142 29.15 -6.42 -0.54
C PRO A 142 27.79 -5.89 -0.03
N GLY A 143 27.34 -6.40 1.09
CA GLY A 143 26.19 -5.91 1.83
C GLY A 143 26.63 -5.24 3.13
N ASN A 144 26.09 -4.07 3.44
CA ASN A 144 26.57 -3.28 4.57
C ASN A 144 25.49 -3.06 5.63
N GLY A 145 25.91 -3.04 6.89
CA GLY A 145 25.05 -2.67 8.00
C GLY A 145 23.88 -3.62 8.25
N ASN A 146 23.97 -4.87 7.84
CA ASN A 146 22.94 -5.87 8.11
C ASN A 146 23.08 -6.43 9.52
N VAL A 147 21.96 -6.68 10.19
CA VAL A 147 21.91 -7.33 11.49
C VAL A 147 21.08 -8.60 11.39
N GLY A 148 21.69 -9.78 11.62
CA GLY A 148 20.98 -11.06 11.60
C GLY A 148 21.67 -12.12 10.74
N ILE A 149 20.88 -12.95 10.08
CA ILE A 149 21.38 -14.15 9.40
C ILE A 149 21.00 -14.15 7.93
N GLY A 150 21.97 -14.27 7.03
CA GLY A 150 21.73 -14.51 5.61
C GLY A 150 20.99 -13.38 4.89
N ASN A 151 21.17 -12.14 5.32
CA ASN A 151 20.58 -11.01 4.62
C ASN A 151 21.41 -10.62 3.40
N GLY A 152 20.70 -10.31 2.29
CA GLY A 152 21.29 -9.83 1.05
C GLY A 152 20.91 -8.37 0.78
N GLY A 153 21.88 -7.48 0.68
CA GLY A 153 21.66 -6.04 0.51
C GLY A 153 22.16 -5.21 1.68
N ASN A 154 21.56 -4.06 1.95
CA ASN A 154 22.06 -3.13 2.96
C ASN A 154 21.01 -2.82 4.04
N GLY A 155 21.47 -2.69 5.27
CA GLY A 155 20.66 -2.20 6.37
C GLY A 155 19.47 -3.09 6.76
N ASN A 156 19.50 -4.38 6.46
CA ASN A 156 18.45 -5.30 6.82
C ASN A 156 18.58 -5.76 8.27
N PHE A 157 17.47 -5.91 8.95
CA PHE A 157 17.38 -6.45 10.30
C PHE A 157 16.54 -7.72 10.31
N GLY A 158 17.13 -8.88 10.71
CA GLY A 158 16.45 -10.16 10.76
C GLY A 158 17.13 -11.25 9.94
N GLY A 159 16.39 -12.04 9.19
CA GLY A 159 16.97 -13.18 8.47
C GLY A 159 16.45 -13.38 7.06
N GLY A 160 17.34 -13.73 6.13
CA GLY A 160 16.97 -14.07 4.76
C GLY A 160 16.31 -12.96 3.95
N ASN A 161 16.48 -11.72 4.34
CA ASN A 161 15.94 -10.59 3.58
C ASN A 161 16.83 -10.29 2.36
N THR A 162 16.21 -9.90 1.25
CA THR A 162 16.90 -9.49 0.01
C THR A 162 16.45 -8.11 -0.41
N GLY A 163 17.39 -7.19 -0.64
CA GLY A 163 17.15 -5.76 -0.88
C GLY A 163 17.62 -4.91 0.29
N ASN A 164 17.04 -3.73 0.48
CA ASN A 164 17.56 -2.77 1.45
C ASN A 164 16.55 -2.44 2.54
N ALA A 165 17.02 -2.20 3.74
CA ALA A 165 16.24 -1.68 4.86
C ALA A 165 14.99 -2.52 5.22
N ASN A 166 15.03 -3.83 5.04
CA ASN A 166 13.95 -4.72 5.45
C ASN A 166 14.08 -5.10 6.92
N ILE A 167 12.96 -5.21 7.61
CA ILE A 167 12.88 -5.65 9.00
C ILE A 167 12.03 -6.92 9.07
N GLY A 168 12.57 -8.02 9.57
CA GLY A 168 11.86 -9.29 9.72
C GLY A 168 12.52 -10.44 8.98
N LEU A 169 11.74 -11.36 8.45
CA LEU A 169 12.26 -12.59 7.83
C LEU A 169 11.78 -12.77 6.39
N GLY A 170 12.69 -13.07 5.48
CA GLY A 170 12.35 -13.52 4.13
C GLY A 170 11.67 -12.46 3.26
N ASN A 171 11.89 -11.19 3.52
CA ASN A 171 11.36 -10.12 2.67
C ASN A 171 12.23 -9.90 1.44
N VAL A 172 11.60 -9.59 0.30
CA VAL A 172 12.25 -9.32 -0.99
C VAL A 172 11.86 -7.94 -1.49
N GLY A 173 12.85 -7.10 -1.80
CA GLY A 173 12.68 -5.69 -2.17
C GLY A 173 13.11 -4.75 -1.05
N ASP A 174 12.62 -3.52 -1.04
CA ASP A 174 13.14 -2.49 -0.13
C ASP A 174 12.11 -2.06 0.92
N GLY A 175 12.56 -1.82 2.13
CA GLY A 175 11.78 -1.18 3.19
C GLY A 175 10.58 -1.99 3.70
N ASN A 176 10.56 -3.30 3.51
CA ASN A 176 9.47 -4.14 4.02
C ASN A 176 9.63 -4.42 5.52
N VAL A 177 8.51 -4.44 6.23
CA VAL A 177 8.46 -4.79 7.65
C VAL A 177 7.54 -5.99 7.84
N GLY A 178 8.06 -7.10 8.38
CA GLY A 178 7.30 -8.33 8.64
C GLY A 178 7.91 -9.55 7.99
N PHE A 179 7.07 -10.45 7.48
CA PHE A 179 7.51 -11.77 7.02
C PHE A 179 7.08 -12.05 5.59
N GLY A 180 8.02 -12.45 4.73
CA GLY A 180 7.72 -12.96 3.40
C GLY A 180 7.07 -11.95 2.45
N ASN A 181 7.27 -10.67 2.65
CA ASN A 181 6.75 -9.66 1.74
C ASN A 181 7.62 -9.56 0.48
N SER A 182 6.99 -9.31 -0.68
CA SER A 182 7.64 -9.15 -1.97
C SER A 182 7.23 -7.82 -2.62
N GLY A 183 8.21 -7.02 -3.00
CA GLY A 183 8.04 -5.63 -3.45
C GLY A 183 8.56 -4.65 -2.43
N SER A 184 8.03 -3.43 -2.36
CA SER A 184 8.61 -2.39 -1.51
C SER A 184 7.61 -1.78 -0.53
N TYR A 185 8.11 -1.46 0.66
CA TYR A 185 7.36 -0.75 1.70
C TYR A 185 6.08 -1.46 2.16
N ASN A 186 6.07 -2.79 2.15
CA ASN A 186 4.97 -3.57 2.70
C ASN A 186 5.12 -3.74 4.22
N PHE A 187 4.02 -3.66 4.93
CA PHE A 187 3.94 -3.94 6.36
C PHE A 187 3.02 -5.12 6.62
N GLY A 188 3.53 -6.22 7.18
CA GLY A 188 2.74 -7.39 7.53
C GLY A 188 3.31 -8.71 7.00
N PHE A 189 2.45 -9.61 6.52
CA PHE A 189 2.81 -10.98 6.20
C PHE A 189 2.44 -11.35 4.76
N GLY A 190 3.40 -11.80 3.97
CA GLY A 190 3.15 -12.39 2.65
C GLY A 190 2.51 -11.44 1.62
N ASN A 191 2.71 -10.15 1.75
CA ASN A 191 2.17 -9.19 0.80
C ASN A 191 3.02 -9.16 -0.48
N THR A 192 2.36 -9.00 -1.63
CA THR A 192 3.02 -8.87 -2.94
C THR A 192 2.61 -7.57 -3.62
N GLY A 193 3.58 -6.77 -4.02
CA GLY A 193 3.39 -5.42 -4.57
C GLY A 193 3.96 -4.35 -3.65
N ASN A 194 3.44 -3.13 -3.68
CA ASN A 194 4.05 -2.03 -2.94
C ASN A 194 3.08 -1.35 -1.98
N ASN A 195 3.59 -0.88 -0.84
CA ASN A 195 2.86 -0.10 0.15
C ASN A 195 1.61 -0.80 0.70
N ASN A 196 1.62 -2.11 0.84
CA ASN A 196 0.51 -2.86 1.41
C ASN A 196 0.65 -2.95 2.94
N ILE A 197 -0.47 -2.85 3.65
CA ILE A 197 -0.55 -3.03 5.10
C ILE A 197 -1.53 -4.16 5.41
N GLY A 198 -1.04 -5.32 5.84
CA GLY A 198 -1.91 -6.45 6.15
C GLY A 198 -1.29 -7.82 5.88
N ILE A 199 -2.12 -8.78 5.48
CA ILE A 199 -1.73 -10.17 5.32
C ILE A 199 -2.12 -10.67 3.93
N GLY A 200 -1.18 -11.17 3.15
CA GLY A 200 -1.41 -11.85 1.87
C GLY A 200 -2.00 -10.98 0.76
N LEU A 201 -1.82 -9.68 0.84
CA LEU A 201 -2.34 -8.73 -0.14
C LEU A 201 -1.58 -8.84 -1.46
N THR A 202 -2.29 -8.70 -2.59
CA THR A 202 -1.71 -8.70 -3.94
C THR A 202 -2.12 -7.44 -4.69
N GLY A 203 -1.14 -6.67 -5.15
CA GLY A 203 -1.34 -5.35 -5.76
C GLY A 203 -0.63 -4.27 -4.98
N SER A 204 -1.08 -3.02 -5.04
CA SER A 204 -0.41 -1.91 -4.37
C SER A 204 -1.36 -1.02 -3.58
N ASN A 205 -0.85 -0.42 -2.52
CA ASN A 205 -1.57 0.53 -1.65
C ASN A 205 -2.85 -0.07 -1.04
N GLN A 206 -2.82 -1.34 -0.68
CA GLN A 206 -3.97 -2.02 -0.08
C GLN A 206 -3.82 -2.13 1.43
N ILE A 207 -4.96 -2.10 2.13
CA ILE A 207 -5.03 -2.30 3.58
C ILE A 207 -6.06 -3.39 3.87
N GLY A 208 -5.68 -4.43 4.61
CA GLY A 208 -6.59 -5.49 5.03
C GLY A 208 -6.03 -6.90 4.91
N PHE A 209 -6.88 -7.85 4.52
CA PHE A 209 -6.52 -9.25 4.36
C PHE A 209 -6.55 -9.64 2.88
N GLY A 210 -5.45 -10.23 2.41
CA GLY A 210 -5.28 -10.67 1.03
C GLY A 210 -6.00 -11.95 0.68
N GLY A 211 -5.98 -12.28 -0.62
CA GLY A 211 -6.77 -13.35 -1.19
C GLY A 211 -8.21 -12.92 -1.52
N LEU A 212 -8.70 -11.92 -0.83
CA LEU A 212 -10.05 -11.38 -0.99
C LEU A 212 -10.06 -9.90 -1.40
N ASN A 213 -8.92 -9.18 -1.35
CA ASN A 213 -8.76 -7.89 -1.99
C ASN A 213 -7.87 -8.05 -3.22
N SER A 214 -8.33 -7.54 -4.36
CA SER A 214 -7.57 -7.55 -5.61
C SER A 214 -7.60 -6.18 -6.29
N GLY A 215 -6.54 -5.86 -7.05
CA GLY A 215 -6.42 -4.57 -7.71
C GLY A 215 -5.56 -3.56 -6.96
N SER A 216 -5.99 -2.31 -6.83
CA SER A 216 -5.14 -1.25 -6.25
C SER A 216 -5.91 -0.31 -5.32
N GLY A 217 -5.30 0.09 -4.21
CA GLY A 217 -5.85 1.10 -3.30
C GLY A 217 -7.11 0.69 -2.54
N ASN A 218 -7.44 -0.59 -2.47
CA ASN A 218 -8.61 -1.07 -1.75
C ASN A 218 -8.36 -1.13 -0.24
N ILE A 219 -9.35 -0.72 0.54
CA ILE A 219 -9.33 -0.76 2.00
C ILE A 219 -10.46 -1.65 2.49
N GLY A 220 -10.15 -2.67 3.29
CA GLY A 220 -11.14 -3.58 3.86
C GLY A 220 -10.98 -5.02 3.39
N PHE A 221 -12.09 -5.68 3.04
CA PHE A 221 -12.12 -7.12 2.79
C PHE A 221 -12.99 -7.48 1.57
N GLY A 222 -12.51 -8.34 0.71
CA GLY A 222 -13.27 -8.83 -0.44
C GLY A 222 -13.49 -7.82 -1.56
N ASN A 223 -12.77 -6.70 -1.56
CA ASN A 223 -12.91 -5.70 -2.61
C ASN A 223 -12.11 -6.07 -3.86
N SER A 224 -12.64 -5.73 -5.03
CA SER A 224 -11.95 -5.90 -6.31
C SER A 224 -12.00 -4.61 -7.15
N GLY A 225 -10.93 -4.34 -7.91
CA GLY A 225 -10.81 -3.11 -8.71
C GLY A 225 -9.99 -2.03 -8.01
N THR A 226 -10.43 -0.78 -8.03
CA THR A 226 -9.58 0.34 -7.62
C THR A 226 -10.24 1.26 -6.59
N GLY A 227 -9.55 1.52 -5.48
CA GLY A 227 -9.95 2.55 -4.51
C GLY A 227 -11.26 2.29 -3.77
N ASN A 228 -11.68 1.04 -3.64
CA ASN A 228 -12.90 0.68 -2.90
C ASN A 228 -12.63 0.64 -1.40
N ILE A 229 -13.59 1.12 -0.61
CA ILE A 229 -13.51 1.13 0.86
C ILE A 229 -14.70 0.35 1.43
N GLY A 230 -14.43 -0.67 2.26
CA GLY A 230 -15.44 -1.49 2.90
C GLY A 230 -15.36 -2.97 2.53
N PHE A 231 -16.50 -3.61 2.27
CA PHE A 231 -16.58 -5.05 2.11
C PHE A 231 -17.23 -5.45 0.77
N PHE A 232 -16.60 -6.35 0.05
CA PHE A 232 -17.15 -6.99 -1.17
C PHE A 232 -17.55 -6.01 -2.27
N ASN A 233 -16.93 -4.84 -2.35
CA ASN A 233 -17.17 -3.90 -3.44
C ASN A 233 -16.38 -4.28 -4.69
N SER A 234 -16.93 -4.01 -5.87
CA SER A 234 -16.28 -4.22 -7.16
C SER A 234 -16.34 -2.99 -8.05
N GLY A 235 -15.34 -2.78 -8.89
CA GLY A 235 -15.24 -1.58 -9.73
C GLY A 235 -14.35 -0.50 -9.12
N SER A 236 -14.77 0.75 -9.12
CA SER A 236 -13.90 1.87 -8.71
C SER A 236 -14.55 2.83 -7.72
N GLY A 237 -13.84 3.16 -6.64
CA GLY A 237 -14.21 4.23 -5.72
C GLY A 237 -15.49 4.00 -4.92
N ASN A 238 -15.94 2.77 -4.75
CA ASN A 238 -17.13 2.45 -3.99
C ASN A 238 -16.86 2.49 -2.48
N PHE A 239 -17.81 3.01 -1.72
CA PHE A 239 -17.78 3.05 -0.27
C PHE A 239 -18.94 2.28 0.34
N GLY A 240 -18.68 1.27 1.15
CA GLY A 240 -19.70 0.49 1.86
C GLY A 240 -19.62 -1.01 1.61
N VAL A 241 -20.75 -1.67 1.35
CA VAL A 241 -20.82 -3.13 1.25
C VAL A 241 -21.49 -3.59 -0.02
N GLY A 242 -20.82 -4.45 -0.77
CA GLY A 242 -21.42 -5.12 -1.94
C GLY A 242 -21.79 -4.20 -3.10
N ASN A 243 -21.19 -3.03 -3.20
CA ASN A 243 -21.44 -2.12 -4.31
C ASN A 243 -20.66 -2.56 -5.56
N SER A 244 -21.25 -2.34 -6.74
CA SER A 244 -20.60 -2.61 -8.01
C SER A 244 -20.70 -1.42 -8.98
N GLY A 245 -19.67 -1.20 -9.79
CA GLY A 245 -19.58 -0.07 -10.71
C GLY A 245 -18.70 1.06 -10.17
N VAL A 246 -19.12 2.32 -10.30
CA VAL A 246 -18.24 3.46 -10.01
C VAL A 246 -18.86 4.40 -8.97
N THR A 247 -18.11 4.68 -7.93
CA THR A 247 -18.38 5.74 -6.92
C THR A 247 -19.76 5.60 -6.27
N ASN A 248 -20.17 4.38 -5.95
CA ASN A 248 -21.40 4.14 -5.18
C ASN A 248 -21.12 4.21 -3.68
N THR A 249 -22.06 4.74 -2.92
CA THR A 249 -21.99 4.83 -1.45
C THR A 249 -23.17 4.11 -0.81
N GLY A 250 -22.89 3.20 0.12
CA GLY A 250 -23.92 2.46 0.85
C GLY A 250 -23.85 0.95 0.65
N VAL A 251 -24.96 0.29 0.42
CA VAL A 251 -25.03 -1.17 0.38
C VAL A 251 -25.74 -1.68 -0.90
N ALA A 252 -25.11 -2.61 -1.56
CA ALA A 252 -25.67 -3.34 -2.71
C ALA A 252 -26.14 -2.44 -3.88
N ASN A 253 -25.50 -1.29 -4.06
CA ASN A 253 -25.78 -0.43 -5.21
C ASN A 253 -25.00 -0.93 -6.44
N SER A 254 -25.60 -0.79 -7.62
CA SER A 254 -24.98 -1.13 -8.90
C SER A 254 -25.06 0.03 -9.90
N GLY A 255 -24.08 0.13 -10.79
CA GLY A 255 -23.96 1.25 -11.71
C GLY A 255 -23.11 2.39 -11.14
N ASN A 256 -23.48 3.65 -11.36
CA ASN A 256 -22.58 4.75 -11.03
C ASN A 256 -23.22 5.81 -10.13
N ILE A 257 -22.49 6.26 -9.15
CA ILE A 257 -22.81 7.41 -8.30
C ILE A 257 -24.16 7.23 -7.58
N ASN A 258 -24.48 6.03 -7.16
CA ASN A 258 -25.68 5.77 -6.38
C ASN A 258 -25.38 5.89 -4.88
N THR A 259 -26.31 6.44 -4.12
CA THR A 259 -26.22 6.57 -2.66
C THR A 259 -27.39 5.90 -1.96
N GLY A 260 -27.12 5.02 -1.03
CA GLY A 260 -28.14 4.33 -0.23
C GLY A 260 -28.09 2.82 -0.35
N PHE A 261 -29.24 2.18 -0.56
CA PHE A 261 -29.35 0.73 -0.56
C PHE A 261 -30.02 0.19 -1.83
N GLY A 262 -29.38 -0.75 -2.50
CA GLY A 262 -29.99 -1.51 -3.60
C GLY A 262 -30.38 -0.68 -4.82
N ASN A 263 -29.78 0.49 -5.02
CA ASN A 263 -30.05 1.30 -6.20
C ASN A 263 -29.29 0.77 -7.42
N SER A 264 -29.89 0.90 -8.59
CA SER A 264 -29.27 0.52 -9.87
C SER A 264 -29.33 1.64 -10.89
N GLY A 265 -28.33 1.74 -11.75
CA GLY A 265 -28.26 2.78 -12.78
C GLY A 265 -27.39 3.95 -12.39
N PHE A 266 -27.85 5.19 -12.53
CA PHE A 266 -27.02 6.37 -12.46
C PHE A 266 -27.60 7.46 -11.55
N ILE A 267 -26.81 7.93 -10.58
CA ILE A 267 -27.14 9.04 -9.64
C ILE A 267 -28.47 8.83 -8.90
N ASN A 268 -28.75 7.65 -8.41
CA ASN A 268 -29.93 7.43 -7.57
C ASN A 268 -29.61 7.61 -6.08
N THR A 269 -30.53 8.19 -5.34
CA THR A 269 -30.42 8.38 -3.90
C THR A 269 -31.59 7.75 -3.18
N GLY A 270 -31.35 6.89 -2.20
CA GLY A 270 -32.35 6.25 -1.38
C GLY A 270 -32.32 4.74 -1.46
N PHE A 271 -33.48 4.11 -1.64
CA PHE A 271 -33.62 2.66 -1.58
C PHE A 271 -34.30 2.08 -2.82
N GLY A 272 -33.64 1.12 -3.46
CA GLY A 272 -34.25 0.32 -4.53
C GLY A 272 -34.66 1.10 -5.79
N ASN A 273 -34.04 2.24 -6.04
CA ASN A 273 -34.34 3.01 -7.24
C ASN A 273 -33.59 2.44 -8.44
N ALA A 274 -34.23 2.54 -9.63
CA ALA A 274 -33.69 2.03 -10.89
C ALA A 274 -33.64 3.14 -11.95
N LEU A 275 -32.77 2.99 -12.94
CA LEU A 275 -32.46 3.92 -14.02
C LEU A 275 -31.77 5.19 -13.50
N SER A 276 -32.29 6.41 -13.68
CA SER A 276 -31.43 7.58 -13.48
C SER A 276 -32.04 8.67 -12.62
N VAL A 277 -31.23 9.24 -11.74
CA VAL A 277 -31.49 10.49 -11.01
C VAL A 277 -32.73 10.44 -10.11
N ASN A 278 -33.09 9.27 -9.63
CA ASN A 278 -34.24 9.10 -8.74
C ASN A 278 -33.87 9.35 -7.29
N THR A 279 -34.77 9.98 -6.54
CA THR A 279 -34.63 10.21 -5.11
C THR A 279 -35.81 9.61 -4.36
N GLY A 280 -35.55 8.78 -3.38
CA GLY A 280 -36.58 8.18 -2.53
C GLY A 280 -36.57 6.65 -2.54
N PHE A 281 -37.75 6.03 -2.66
CA PHE A 281 -37.92 4.60 -2.49
C PHE A 281 -38.58 3.95 -3.69
N GLY A 282 -37.92 2.98 -4.31
CA GLY A 282 -38.56 2.12 -5.32
C GLY A 282 -39.00 2.82 -6.61
N ASN A 283 -38.34 3.96 -6.93
CA ASN A 283 -38.67 4.67 -8.17
C ASN A 283 -37.98 4.02 -9.38
N SER A 284 -38.65 4.04 -10.53
CA SER A 284 -38.08 3.59 -11.81
C SER A 284 -38.32 4.62 -12.91
N GLY A 285 -37.37 4.76 -13.81
CA GLY A 285 -37.37 5.81 -14.82
C GLY A 285 -36.42 6.93 -14.50
N GLN A 286 -36.69 8.15 -14.96
CA GLN A 286 -35.77 9.26 -14.85
C GLN A 286 -36.28 10.37 -13.92
N ALA A 287 -35.45 10.82 -13.02
CA ALA A 287 -35.66 12.03 -12.20
C ALA A 287 -36.98 12.03 -11.41
N ASN A 288 -37.33 10.90 -10.83
CA ASN A 288 -38.48 10.80 -9.94
C ASN A 288 -38.09 11.11 -8.49
N THR A 289 -39.01 11.75 -7.79
CA THR A 289 -38.86 12.05 -6.36
C THR A 289 -40.05 11.50 -5.57
N GLY A 290 -39.82 10.68 -4.56
CA GLY A 290 -40.84 10.09 -3.70
C GLY A 290 -40.83 8.57 -3.66
N ILE A 291 -41.99 7.94 -3.68
CA ILE A 291 -42.13 6.49 -3.48
C ILE A 291 -42.83 5.84 -4.68
N GLY A 292 -42.19 4.82 -5.25
CA GLY A 292 -42.84 3.92 -6.21
C GLY A 292 -43.31 4.58 -7.53
N ASN A 293 -42.68 5.70 -7.91
CA ASN A 293 -43.01 6.34 -9.17
C ASN A 293 -42.38 5.57 -10.33
N ALA A 294 -43.15 5.47 -11.44
CA ALA A 294 -42.71 4.87 -12.70
C ALA A 294 -42.83 5.87 -13.85
N GLY A 295 -41.85 5.88 -14.73
CA GLY A 295 -41.76 6.89 -15.82
C GLY A 295 -40.86 8.06 -15.39
N ASP A 296 -41.09 9.26 -15.95
CA ASP A 296 -40.08 10.32 -15.84
C ASP A 296 -40.61 11.57 -15.14
N PHE A 297 -39.79 12.20 -14.38
CA PHE A 297 -40.00 13.50 -13.72
C PHE A 297 -41.25 13.57 -12.81
N ASN A 298 -41.62 12.46 -12.18
CA ASN A 298 -42.73 12.43 -11.24
C ASN A 298 -42.31 12.84 -9.84
N THR A 299 -43.18 13.61 -9.17
CA THR A 299 -42.97 13.99 -7.76
C THR A 299 -44.14 13.53 -6.89
N GLY A 300 -43.88 12.78 -5.84
CA GLY A 300 -44.91 12.20 -4.97
C GLY A 300 -44.89 10.69 -4.96
N ASN A 301 -46.06 10.03 -4.88
CA ASN A 301 -46.10 8.59 -4.67
C ASN A 301 -46.91 7.85 -5.72
N PHE A 302 -46.38 6.77 -6.19
CA PHE A 302 -47.07 5.82 -7.08
C PHE A 302 -47.66 6.47 -8.36
N ASN A 303 -46.91 7.47 -8.88
CA ASN A 303 -47.29 8.06 -10.17
C ASN A 303 -46.73 7.24 -11.31
N GLY A 304 -47.52 7.09 -12.37
CA GLY A 304 -47.06 6.50 -13.64
C GLY A 304 -47.07 7.54 -14.76
N GLY A 305 -46.20 7.38 -15.75
CA GLY A 305 -46.10 8.32 -16.86
C GLY A 305 -45.15 9.48 -16.63
N ILE A 306 -45.49 10.69 -17.05
CA ILE A 306 -44.49 11.78 -17.17
C ILE A 306 -44.99 13.04 -16.46
N ILE A 307 -44.12 13.65 -15.65
CA ILE A 307 -44.32 14.98 -15.03
C ILE A 307 -45.60 15.07 -14.20
N ASN A 308 -45.89 14.04 -13.42
CA ASN A 308 -47.02 14.06 -12.48
C ASN A 308 -46.57 14.53 -11.10
N THR A 309 -47.39 15.35 -10.45
CA THR A 309 -47.19 15.81 -9.08
C THR A 309 -48.32 15.38 -8.19
N GLY A 310 -48.02 14.73 -7.05
CA GLY A 310 -49.01 14.18 -6.14
C GLY A 310 -48.99 12.67 -6.07
N SER A 311 -50.15 11.99 -6.00
CA SER A 311 -50.13 10.55 -5.76
C SER A 311 -51.12 9.80 -6.69
N PHE A 312 -50.68 8.62 -7.13
CA PHE A 312 -51.51 7.72 -7.93
C PHE A 312 -52.04 8.34 -9.23
N ASN A 313 -51.28 9.25 -9.82
CA ASN A 313 -51.61 9.77 -11.14
C ASN A 313 -51.04 8.89 -12.26
N SER A 314 -51.78 8.79 -13.37
CA SER A 314 -51.31 8.11 -14.58
C SER A 314 -51.48 9.02 -15.80
N GLY A 315 -50.62 8.84 -16.80
CA GLY A 315 -50.57 9.73 -17.96
C GLY A 315 -49.54 10.87 -17.72
N ALA A 316 -49.80 12.06 -18.24
CA ALA A 316 -48.85 13.12 -18.22
C ALA A 316 -49.38 14.44 -17.62
N PHE A 317 -48.48 15.20 -16.98
CA PHE A 317 -48.74 16.55 -16.47
C PHE A 317 -49.92 16.68 -15.47
N ASN A 318 -50.21 15.63 -14.71
CA ASN A 318 -51.29 15.69 -13.72
C ASN A 318 -50.79 16.27 -12.39
N SER A 319 -51.62 17.07 -11.77
CA SER A 319 -51.39 17.66 -10.44
C SER A 319 -52.51 17.26 -9.48
N GLY A 320 -52.18 16.71 -8.31
CA GLY A 320 -53.11 16.22 -7.33
C GLY A 320 -53.06 14.70 -7.23
N SER A 321 -54.25 14.01 -7.07
CA SER A 321 -54.22 12.57 -6.82
C SER A 321 -55.27 11.80 -7.58
N PHE A 322 -54.92 10.58 -7.95
CA PHE A 322 -55.79 9.64 -8.65
C PHE A 322 -56.31 10.18 -10.00
N ASN A 323 -55.56 11.04 -10.66
CA ASN A 323 -55.92 11.52 -11.99
C ASN A 323 -55.40 10.55 -13.06
N GLY A 324 -56.23 10.30 -14.06
CA GLY A 324 -55.88 9.52 -15.24
C GLY A 324 -55.93 10.35 -16.50
N GLY A 325 -55.12 10.05 -17.49
CA GLY A 325 -54.98 10.87 -18.69
C GLY A 325 -54.05 12.04 -18.51
N ASP A 326 -54.24 13.14 -19.23
CA ASP A 326 -53.23 14.19 -19.29
C ASP A 326 -53.73 15.55 -18.82
N ALA A 327 -52.83 16.28 -18.17
CA ALA A 327 -53.01 17.67 -17.74
C ALA A 327 -54.20 17.90 -16.81
N ASN A 328 -54.55 16.93 -15.97
CA ASN A 328 -55.63 17.07 -14.98
C ASN A 328 -55.10 17.69 -13.68
N SER A 329 -55.94 18.55 -13.09
CA SER A 329 -55.65 19.16 -11.80
C SER A 329 -56.76 18.87 -10.78
N GLY A 330 -56.39 18.31 -9.62
CA GLY A 330 -57.33 17.98 -8.58
C GLY A 330 -57.36 16.48 -8.24
N PHE A 331 -58.57 15.90 -8.12
CA PHE A 331 -58.70 14.54 -7.57
C PHE A 331 -59.68 13.70 -8.40
N LEU A 332 -59.29 12.48 -8.75
CA LEU A 332 -60.10 11.52 -9.49
C LEU A 332 -60.57 11.98 -10.87
N ASN A 333 -59.85 12.88 -11.50
CA ASN A 333 -60.23 13.27 -12.88
C ASN A 333 -59.69 12.27 -13.91
N SER A 334 -60.41 12.06 -14.98
CA SER A 334 -60.01 11.22 -16.10
C SER A 334 -60.23 11.91 -17.44
N GLY A 335 -59.38 11.66 -18.42
CA GLY A 335 -59.38 12.30 -19.74
C GLY A 335 -58.37 13.47 -19.78
N LEU A 336 -58.71 14.54 -20.49
CA LEU A 336 -57.76 15.62 -20.77
C LEU A 336 -58.15 16.94 -20.11
N THR A 337 -57.23 17.58 -19.45
CA THR A 337 -57.32 18.98 -18.99
C THR A 337 -58.52 19.27 -18.09
N ASN A 338 -58.84 18.36 -17.17
CA ASN A 338 -59.90 18.58 -16.19
C ASN A 338 -59.36 19.24 -14.93
N THR A 339 -60.13 20.14 -14.34
CA THR A 339 -59.85 20.78 -13.08
C THR A 339 -60.96 20.55 -12.06
N GLY A 340 -60.57 20.02 -10.87
CA GLY A 340 -61.52 19.80 -9.78
C GLY A 340 -61.63 18.32 -9.36
N PHE A 341 -62.83 17.81 -9.18
CA PHE A 341 -63.04 16.52 -8.56
C PHE A 341 -63.91 15.57 -9.42
N ALA A 342 -63.43 14.39 -9.69
CA ALA A 342 -64.15 13.30 -10.34
C ALA A 342 -64.79 13.68 -11.71
N ASN A 343 -64.12 14.49 -12.47
CA ASN A 343 -64.56 14.80 -13.83
C ASN A 343 -64.08 13.72 -14.82
N SER A 344 -64.90 13.42 -15.81
CA SER A 344 -64.55 12.52 -16.90
C SER A 344 -64.76 13.19 -18.25
N GLY A 345 -63.93 12.86 -19.25
CA GLY A 345 -63.91 13.53 -20.55
C GLY A 345 -62.89 14.69 -20.57
N ASN A 346 -63.17 15.74 -21.31
CA ASN A 346 -62.15 16.74 -21.55
C ASN A 346 -62.58 18.18 -21.17
N ILE A 347 -61.66 18.93 -20.63
CA ILE A 347 -61.77 20.38 -20.35
C ILE A 347 -62.97 20.68 -19.44
N ASN A 348 -63.17 19.86 -18.40
CA ASN A 348 -64.19 20.12 -17.39
C ASN A 348 -63.63 20.84 -16.17
N THR A 349 -64.41 21.78 -15.61
CA THR A 349 -64.08 22.48 -14.38
C THR A 349 -65.17 22.30 -13.35
N GLY A 350 -64.81 21.88 -12.12
CA GLY A 350 -65.76 21.62 -11.05
C GLY A 350 -65.77 20.17 -10.59
N GLY A 351 -66.95 19.55 -10.45
CA GLY A 351 -67.04 18.16 -9.94
C GLY A 351 -68.09 17.29 -10.64
N PHE A 352 -67.79 16.01 -10.76
CA PHE A 352 -68.66 15.01 -11.31
C PHE A 352 -69.22 15.32 -12.71
N ASN A 353 -68.51 16.10 -13.47
CA ASN A 353 -68.89 16.40 -14.86
C ASN A 353 -68.47 15.24 -15.79
N ALA A 354 -69.32 14.93 -16.77
CA ALA A 354 -69.03 13.95 -17.78
C ALA A 354 -69.18 14.54 -19.18
N GLY A 355 -68.39 14.10 -20.16
CA GLY A 355 -68.30 14.72 -21.47
C GLY A 355 -67.29 15.84 -21.57
N ASN A 356 -67.56 16.83 -22.36
CA ASN A 356 -66.54 17.87 -22.64
C ASN A 356 -67.05 19.27 -22.29
N LEU A 357 -66.11 20.16 -21.92
CA LEU A 357 -66.33 21.60 -21.76
C LEU A 357 -67.38 21.99 -20.71
N ASN A 358 -67.57 21.18 -19.67
CA ASN A 358 -68.53 21.46 -18.60
C ASN A 358 -67.95 22.29 -17.48
N THR A 359 -68.68 23.24 -16.98
CA THR A 359 -68.35 24.04 -15.81
C THR A 359 -69.39 23.92 -14.72
N GLY A 360 -69.00 23.53 -13.49
CA GLY A 360 -69.92 23.33 -12.37
C GLY A 360 -69.99 21.90 -11.87
N PHE A 361 -71.15 21.38 -11.49
CA PHE A 361 -71.27 20.06 -10.90
C PHE A 361 -72.31 19.18 -11.57
N GLY A 362 -71.91 17.93 -11.85
CA GLY A 362 -72.80 16.90 -12.31
C GLY A 362 -73.40 17.12 -13.73
N ASN A 363 -72.73 17.94 -14.50
CA ASN A 363 -73.17 18.19 -15.88
C ASN A 363 -72.73 17.08 -16.81
N THR A 364 -73.56 16.75 -17.76
CA THR A 364 -73.31 15.71 -18.80
C THR A 364 -73.54 16.26 -20.18
N THR A 365 -72.52 16.16 -21.07
CA THR A 365 -72.69 16.58 -22.48
C THR A 365 -72.60 15.40 -23.43
N ASP A 366 -73.51 15.33 -24.37
CA ASP A 366 -73.56 14.33 -25.43
C ASP A 366 -72.97 14.83 -26.77
N GLY A 367 -72.25 15.94 -26.76
CA GLY A 367 -71.70 16.55 -27.97
C GLY A 367 -70.68 17.67 -27.71
N LEU A 368 -70.58 18.63 -28.59
CA LEU A 368 -69.64 19.75 -28.58
C LEU A 368 -70.11 21.01 -27.80
N GLY A 369 -71.19 20.92 -27.07
CA GLY A 369 -71.74 22.06 -26.35
C GLY A 369 -71.26 22.12 -24.94
N GLU A 370 -71.11 23.36 -24.42
CA GLU A 370 -70.70 23.68 -23.03
C GLU A 370 -71.93 23.71 -22.12
N ASN A 371 -71.92 22.97 -21.04
CA ASN A 371 -72.91 23.14 -19.96
C ASN A 371 -72.27 23.88 -18.77
N SER A 372 -73.05 24.78 -18.18
CA SER A 372 -72.62 25.55 -17.01
C SER A 372 -73.71 25.49 -15.94
N GLY A 373 -73.26 25.28 -14.65
CA GLY A 373 -74.18 25.18 -13.52
C GLY A 373 -74.24 23.79 -12.92
N PHE A 374 -75.46 23.30 -12.60
CA PHE A 374 -75.65 22.08 -11.82
C PHE A 374 -76.57 21.09 -12.43
N GLY A 375 -76.13 19.86 -12.68
CA GLY A 375 -76.94 18.75 -13.15
C GLY A 375 -77.51 18.92 -14.54
N ASN A 376 -76.93 19.73 -15.39
CA ASN A 376 -77.43 19.91 -16.77
C ASN A 376 -77.06 18.73 -17.69
N ALA A 377 -77.98 18.32 -18.56
CA ALA A 377 -77.76 17.27 -19.55
C ALA A 377 -77.90 17.82 -20.95
N GLY A 378 -77.32 17.15 -21.97
CA GLY A 378 -77.36 17.60 -23.37
C GLY A 378 -76.29 18.64 -23.66
N SER A 379 -76.56 19.65 -24.44
CA SER A 379 -75.59 20.57 -25.00
C SER A 379 -76.02 22.04 -24.88
N GLY A 380 -75.14 22.94 -24.41
CA GLY A 380 -75.38 24.39 -24.33
C GLY A 380 -76.28 24.86 -23.20
N ASN A 381 -76.46 24.08 -22.17
CA ASN A 381 -77.36 24.37 -21.07
C ASN A 381 -76.68 25.16 -19.95
N SER A 382 -77.40 26.12 -19.37
CA SER A 382 -76.91 26.91 -18.18
C SER A 382 -77.96 26.94 -17.10
N GLY A 383 -77.51 26.85 -15.80
CA GLY A 383 -78.42 26.82 -14.65
C GLY A 383 -78.53 25.48 -13.96
N PHE A 384 -79.70 25.07 -13.54
CA PHE A 384 -79.97 23.83 -12.76
C PHE A 384 -80.82 22.86 -13.49
N ASN A 385 -80.36 21.58 -13.62
CA ASN A 385 -81.09 20.47 -14.11
C ASN A 385 -81.82 20.66 -15.50
N ASN A 386 -81.19 21.35 -16.36
CA ASN A 386 -81.69 21.54 -17.76
C ASN A 386 -81.24 20.35 -18.66
N SER A 387 -82.09 19.98 -19.56
CA SER A 387 -81.79 18.89 -20.52
C SER A 387 -82.17 19.27 -21.95
#